data_0c5f7e97e0b15427abf088a60ed2016c
#
_entry.id   0c5f7e97e0b15427abf088a60ed2016c
#
_cell.length_a   1.000
_cell.length_b   1.000
_cell.length_c   1.000
_cell.angle_alpha   90.00
_cell.angle_beta   90.00
_cell.angle_gamma   90.00
#
_symmetry.space_group_name_H-M   'P 1'
#
loop_
_entity.id
_entity.type
_entity.pdbx_description
1 polymer ?
#
loop_
_entity_poly.entity_id
_entity_poly.type
_entity_poly.pdbx_seq_one_letter_code
_entity_poly.pdbx_strand_id
1 'polypeptide(L)'
;ARCYGTCKNRHFEKINIFPLILNPASNKDRVFYLFYCMARKKQPSPKSSNKVKKPLVIVVIAILFIAIILYWLFALSATAFDEKSRMVTIEKDNTQKSAVLKVFEEAGILKYNALLGIAGAPFNIWDKMKPGRYEIKKGQSIIDIVRMLKNGKLAEVKLVINRVRTKAEFAKLISKQFMTDSIMVMEYLSSNDSLAVIGSDTTLLFTKIIPDTYNYFADASMQTILQKLSTGSNNFWEKNNRLQKAAALKMTPEQVYILASIVEEETNYDADKYKIASVYI
;
A
#
# COMPACT_ATOMS: atom_id res chain seq x y z
N ALA A 1 70.14 -9.33 -32.21
CA ALA A 1 69.21 -10.17 -31.50
C ALA A 1 68.19 -9.29 -30.88
N ARG A 2 66.94 -9.59 -31.19
CA ARG A 2 65.70 -8.86 -30.94
C ARG A 2 65.45 -8.63 -29.45
N CYS A 3 65.00 -7.43 -29.07
CA CYS A 3 64.17 -7.18 -27.94
C CYS A 3 63.00 -6.30 -28.41
N TYR A 4 61.90 -6.94 -28.78
CA TYR A 4 60.58 -6.33 -28.87
C TYR A 4 59.88 -6.59 -27.53
N GLY A 5 59.56 -5.53 -26.85
CA GLY A 5 58.76 -5.56 -25.61
C GLY A 5 58.04 -4.25 -25.45
N THR A 6 56.76 -4.30 -25.73
CA THR A 6 55.70 -3.29 -25.70
C THR A 6 55.80 -2.32 -24.53
N CYS A 7 56.00 -1.03 -24.83
CA CYS A 7 55.66 0.06 -23.91
C CYS A 7 54.48 0.85 -24.50
N LYS A 8 53.31 0.61 -24.01
CA LYS A 8 52.09 1.35 -24.35
C LYS A 8 51.77 2.34 -23.24
N ASN A 9 51.74 3.60 -23.62
CA ASN A 9 51.11 4.75 -22.94
C ASN A 9 51.66 5.20 -21.57
N ARG A 10 52.52 6.24 -21.62
CA ARG A 10 52.47 7.35 -20.63
C ARG A 10 52.98 8.64 -21.29
N HIS A 11 52.27 9.72 -21.07
CA HIS A 11 52.57 11.07 -21.48
C HIS A 11 54.03 11.42 -21.31
N PHE A 12 54.70 11.79 -22.42
CA PHE A 12 56.00 12.44 -22.38
C PHE A 12 55.81 13.94 -22.63
N GLU A 13 56.08 14.74 -21.62
CA GLU A 13 56.39 16.17 -21.84
C GLU A 13 57.63 16.29 -22.63
N LYS A 14 57.56 17.15 -23.65
CA LYS A 14 58.65 17.44 -24.58
C LYS A 14 59.82 18.13 -23.84
N ILE A 15 60.89 17.41 -23.64
CA ILE A 15 62.17 18.02 -23.31
C ILE A 15 62.92 18.12 -24.62
N ASN A 16 63.11 19.36 -25.07
CA ASN A 16 63.96 19.69 -26.21
C ASN A 16 65.41 19.31 -25.89
N ILE A 17 65.89 18.23 -26.51
CA ILE A 17 67.31 17.89 -26.48
C ILE A 17 67.85 18.12 -27.88
N PHE A 18 68.72 19.08 -27.94
CA PHE A 18 69.57 19.35 -29.14
C PHE A 18 70.24 18.06 -29.65
N PRO A 19 70.26 17.76 -30.91
CA PRO A 19 70.99 16.59 -31.46
C PRO A 19 72.49 16.85 -31.51
N LEU A 20 73.20 16.31 -30.54
CA LEU A 20 74.67 16.14 -30.69
C LEU A 20 74.88 14.95 -31.64
N ILE A 21 75.38 15.26 -32.83
CA ILE A 21 75.83 14.31 -33.82
C ILE A 21 77.11 13.66 -33.26
N LEU A 22 76.97 12.44 -32.74
CA LEU A 22 78.09 11.60 -32.32
C LEU A 22 78.23 10.44 -33.34
N ASN A 23 79.45 10.35 -33.90
CA ASN A 23 79.87 9.36 -34.91
C ASN A 23 79.86 7.94 -34.35
N PRO A 24 79.18 6.95 -34.95
CA PRO A 24 78.93 5.62 -34.34
C PRO A 24 80.14 4.64 -34.36
N ALA A 25 81.36 5.11 -34.59
CA ALA A 25 82.53 4.22 -34.83
C ALA A 25 83.49 4.01 -33.63
N SER A 26 83.22 4.58 -32.44
CA SER A 26 84.12 4.42 -31.32
C SER A 26 83.56 3.47 -30.25
N ASN A 27 84.35 2.41 -29.96
CA ASN A 27 83.98 1.34 -28.98
C ASN A 27 83.90 1.82 -27.51
N LYS A 28 84.36 3.05 -27.21
CA LYS A 28 84.32 3.65 -25.89
C LYS A 28 82.95 4.19 -25.50
N ASP A 29 82.16 4.57 -26.45
CA ASP A 29 80.86 5.17 -26.16
C ASP A 29 79.77 4.13 -25.77
N ARG A 30 79.95 2.87 -26.15
CA ARG A 30 79.07 1.76 -25.72
C ARG A 30 79.15 1.46 -24.24
N VAL A 31 80.28 1.64 -23.61
CA VAL A 31 80.48 1.39 -22.19
C VAL A 31 79.80 2.50 -21.34
N PHE A 32 79.86 3.75 -21.85
CA PHE A 32 79.22 4.87 -21.13
C PHE A 32 77.67 4.80 -21.15
N TYR A 33 77.10 4.32 -22.28
CA TYR A 33 75.67 4.11 -22.34
C TYR A 33 75.15 2.99 -21.40
N LEU A 34 75.96 1.92 -21.27
CA LEU A 34 75.60 0.83 -20.36
C LEU A 34 75.71 1.26 -18.88
N PHE A 35 76.67 2.09 -18.52
CA PHE A 35 76.78 2.63 -17.14
C PHE A 35 75.68 3.62 -16.81
N TYR A 36 75.21 4.44 -17.77
CA TYR A 36 74.12 5.38 -17.56
C TYR A 36 72.75 4.68 -17.36
N CYS A 37 72.54 3.57 -18.03
CA CYS A 37 71.33 2.75 -17.81
C CYS A 37 71.33 2.01 -16.48
N MET A 38 72.49 1.61 -15.92
CA MET A 38 72.54 0.91 -14.62
C MET A 38 72.50 1.84 -13.42
N ALA A 39 72.76 3.13 -13.57
CA ALA A 39 72.75 4.11 -12.49
C ALA A 39 71.36 4.72 -12.21
N ARG A 40 70.30 4.39 -12.95
CA ARG A 40 68.97 4.87 -12.68
C ARG A 40 68.35 4.07 -11.51
N LYS A 41 68.74 4.46 -10.29
CA LYS A 41 68.06 4.02 -9.07
C LYS A 41 66.57 4.27 -9.24
N LYS A 42 65.76 3.20 -9.19
CA LYS A 42 64.27 3.30 -9.10
C LYS A 42 63.96 4.27 -7.97
N GLN A 43 63.46 5.46 -8.34
CA GLN A 43 62.82 6.30 -7.34
C GLN A 43 61.59 5.56 -6.84
N PRO A 44 61.42 5.39 -5.53
CA PRO A 44 60.20 4.82 -4.98
C PRO A 44 59.04 5.74 -5.35
N SER A 45 58.02 5.19 -6.08
CA SER A 45 56.78 5.88 -6.34
C SER A 45 56.26 6.46 -5.02
N PRO A 46 55.78 7.71 -4.97
CA PRO A 46 55.16 8.25 -3.81
C PRO A 46 53.96 7.33 -3.45
N LYS A 47 54.06 6.57 -2.36
CA LYS A 47 52.91 5.89 -1.78
C LYS A 47 51.90 7.00 -1.47
N SER A 48 50.85 7.11 -2.26
CA SER A 48 49.66 7.89 -1.92
C SER A 48 49.16 7.33 -0.59
N SER A 49 49.64 7.90 0.48
CA SER A 49 49.06 7.65 1.80
C SER A 49 47.74 8.42 1.85
N ASN A 50 46.69 7.79 1.37
CA ASN A 50 45.34 8.16 1.77
C ASN A 50 45.25 7.94 3.29
N LYS A 51 45.82 8.84 4.04
CA LYS A 51 45.60 8.96 5.48
C LYS A 51 44.17 9.50 5.62
N VAL A 52 43.17 8.64 5.43
CA VAL A 52 41.81 8.88 5.91
C VAL A 52 42.00 9.27 7.37
N LYS A 53 41.75 10.54 7.68
CA LYS A 53 42.02 11.08 9.04
C LYS A 53 41.25 10.19 10.01
N LYS A 54 41.96 9.50 10.91
CA LYS A 54 41.35 8.59 11.90
C LYS A 54 40.06 9.13 12.56
N PRO A 55 39.97 10.46 12.88
CA PRO A 55 38.73 11.02 13.41
C PRO A 55 37.55 10.95 12.42
N LEU A 56 37.78 11.07 11.10
CA LEU A 56 36.70 10.97 10.10
C LEU A 56 36.11 9.55 10.06
N VAL A 57 36.95 8.51 10.15
CA VAL A 57 36.51 7.11 10.21
C VAL A 57 35.68 6.85 11.46
N ILE A 58 36.10 7.36 12.60
CA ILE A 58 35.36 7.21 13.87
C ILE A 58 33.98 7.87 13.78
N VAL A 59 33.90 9.07 13.18
CA VAL A 59 32.62 9.79 12.98
C VAL A 59 31.68 9.00 12.05
N VAL A 60 32.20 8.44 10.95
CA VAL A 60 31.41 7.59 10.04
C VAL A 60 30.88 6.34 10.73
N ILE A 61 31.72 5.67 11.51
CA ILE A 61 31.31 4.48 12.29
C ILE A 61 30.24 4.85 13.32
N ALA A 62 30.39 5.98 14.03
CA ALA A 62 29.40 6.45 14.98
C ALA A 62 28.05 6.77 14.31
N ILE A 63 28.07 7.42 13.15
CA ILE A 63 26.84 7.70 12.36
C ILE A 63 26.17 6.39 11.92
N LEU A 64 26.94 5.42 11.41
CA LEU A 64 26.40 4.12 11.02
C LEU A 64 25.80 3.36 12.22
N PHE A 65 26.45 3.41 13.38
CA PHE A 65 25.96 2.78 14.60
C PHE A 65 24.65 3.42 15.08
N ILE A 66 24.55 4.75 15.06
CA ILE A 66 23.33 5.49 15.36
C ILE A 66 22.23 5.14 14.35
N ALA A 67 22.54 5.09 13.07
CA ALA A 67 21.59 4.69 12.02
C ALA A 67 21.04 3.28 12.21
N ILE A 68 21.90 2.33 12.62
CA ILE A 68 21.50 0.96 12.95
C ILE A 68 20.57 0.94 14.17
N ILE A 69 20.89 1.68 15.23
CA ILE A 69 20.03 1.77 16.42
C ILE A 69 18.66 2.36 16.05
N LEU A 70 18.65 3.45 15.28
CA LEU A 70 17.41 4.07 14.82
C LEU A 70 16.60 3.10 13.95
N TYR A 71 17.25 2.41 13.02
CA TYR A 71 16.57 1.39 12.20
C TYR A 71 15.92 0.31 13.08
N TRP A 72 16.65 -0.23 14.07
CA TRP A 72 16.12 -1.22 15.01
C TRP A 72 14.94 -0.68 15.82
N LEU A 73 15.04 0.56 16.31
CA LEU A 73 13.99 1.19 17.11
C LEU A 73 12.69 1.38 16.31
N PHE A 74 12.79 1.74 15.02
CA PHE A 74 11.63 1.94 14.15
C PHE A 74 11.12 0.65 13.49
N ALA A 75 11.96 -0.37 13.33
CA ALA A 75 11.58 -1.66 12.73
C ALA A 75 10.97 -2.63 13.74
N LEU A 76 11.24 -2.47 15.05
CA LEU A 76 10.64 -3.30 16.08
C LEU A 76 9.14 -3.04 16.22
N SER A 77 8.42 -4.05 16.76
CA SER A 77 7.00 -3.95 17.07
C SER A 77 6.71 -2.75 17.98
N ALA A 78 5.91 -1.82 17.46
CA ALA A 78 5.53 -0.60 18.15
C ALA A 78 4.23 -0.71 18.93
N THR A 79 3.46 -1.78 18.73
CA THR A 79 2.12 -1.96 19.30
C THR A 79 2.19 -2.31 20.79
N ALA A 80 1.25 -1.72 21.57
CA ALA A 80 1.17 -1.88 23.02
C ALA A 80 0.07 -2.84 23.47
N PHE A 81 -0.71 -3.41 22.56
CA PHE A 81 -1.87 -4.25 22.85
C PHE A 81 -1.61 -5.72 22.49
N ASP A 82 -2.36 -6.63 23.15
CA ASP A 82 -2.24 -8.08 22.98
C ASP A 82 -3.25 -8.68 22.00
N GLU A 83 -4.29 -7.96 21.64
CA GLU A 83 -5.31 -8.35 20.68
C GLU A 83 -4.73 -8.51 19.27
N LYS A 84 -5.38 -9.29 18.40
CA LYS A 84 -4.92 -9.52 17.01
C LYS A 84 -4.85 -8.22 16.21
N SER A 85 -5.82 -7.33 16.41
CA SER A 85 -5.85 -6.01 15.79
C SER A 85 -6.70 -5.05 16.62
N ARG A 86 -6.44 -3.74 16.49
CA ARG A 86 -7.21 -2.68 17.10
C ARG A 86 -7.56 -1.62 16.06
N MET A 87 -8.80 -1.14 16.09
CA MET A 87 -9.30 -0.12 15.18
C MET A 87 -9.05 1.28 15.74
N VAL A 88 -8.65 2.19 14.88
CA VAL A 88 -8.48 3.62 15.17
C VAL A 88 -9.28 4.41 14.18
N THR A 89 -10.11 5.33 14.68
CA THR A 89 -10.89 6.24 13.85
C THR A 89 -10.25 7.63 13.87
N ILE A 90 -9.92 8.17 12.71
CA ILE A 90 -9.42 9.53 12.53
C ILE A 90 -10.51 10.34 11.85
N GLU A 91 -11.07 11.30 12.54
CA GLU A 91 -12.14 12.16 12.05
C GLU A 91 -11.59 13.19 11.06
N LYS A 92 -12.46 13.71 10.17
CA LYS A 92 -12.09 14.67 9.13
C LYS A 92 -11.46 15.94 9.68
N ASP A 93 -11.95 16.40 10.83
CA ASP A 93 -11.50 17.63 11.45
C ASP A 93 -10.26 17.44 12.34
N ASN A 94 -9.86 16.19 12.59
CA ASN A 94 -8.82 15.79 13.53
C ASN A 94 -7.60 15.15 12.82
N THR A 95 -7.25 15.60 11.61
CA THR A 95 -6.07 15.12 10.88
C THR A 95 -4.76 15.78 11.30
N GLN A 96 -4.82 16.79 12.18
CA GLN A 96 -3.63 17.45 12.69
C GLN A 96 -2.77 16.53 13.56
N LYS A 97 -1.45 16.73 13.52
CA LYS A 97 -0.48 15.91 14.25
C LYS A 97 -0.85 15.68 15.72
N SER A 98 -1.19 16.76 16.44
CA SER A 98 -1.53 16.68 17.87
C SER A 98 -2.78 15.87 18.15
N ALA A 99 -3.82 16.03 17.33
CA ALA A 99 -5.09 15.31 17.45
C ALA A 99 -4.89 13.82 17.18
N VAL A 100 -4.18 13.47 16.13
CA VAL A 100 -3.90 12.07 15.77
C VAL A 100 -3.07 11.38 16.86
N LEU A 101 -2.01 12.02 17.37
CA LEU A 101 -1.21 11.44 18.45
C LEU A 101 -2.04 11.21 19.71
N LYS A 102 -2.98 12.12 20.02
CA LYS A 102 -3.92 11.98 21.15
C LYS A 102 -4.85 10.79 20.96
N VAL A 103 -5.43 10.62 19.76
CA VAL A 103 -6.26 9.46 19.42
C VAL A 103 -5.49 8.14 19.56
N PHE A 104 -4.24 8.09 19.13
CA PHE A 104 -3.38 6.90 19.29
C PHE A 104 -3.03 6.62 20.76
N GLU A 105 -2.88 7.67 21.57
CA GLU A 105 -2.62 7.57 23.00
C GLU A 105 -3.85 7.06 23.76
N GLU A 106 -5.01 7.67 23.54
CA GLU A 106 -6.28 7.26 24.16
C GLU A 106 -6.67 5.83 23.79
N ALA A 107 -6.39 5.42 22.56
CA ALA A 107 -6.63 4.05 22.11
C ALA A 107 -5.57 3.05 22.61
N GLY A 108 -4.49 3.50 23.27
CA GLY A 108 -3.46 2.63 23.83
C GLY A 108 -2.76 1.76 22.76
N ILE A 109 -2.50 2.31 21.57
CA ILE A 109 -2.05 1.52 20.42
C ILE A 109 -0.53 1.36 20.41
N LEU A 110 0.19 2.43 20.73
CA LEU A 110 1.63 2.49 20.64
C LEU A 110 2.28 2.49 22.02
N LYS A 111 3.42 1.82 22.13
CA LYS A 111 4.26 1.89 23.32
C LYS A 111 4.86 3.28 23.54
N TYR A 112 5.18 3.97 22.43
CA TYR A 112 5.80 5.29 22.43
C TYR A 112 5.19 6.17 21.32
N ASN A 113 4.16 6.95 21.64
CA ASN A 113 3.46 7.82 20.69
C ASN A 113 4.38 8.88 20.05
N ALA A 114 5.36 9.38 20.80
CA ALA A 114 6.33 10.34 20.28
C ALA A 114 7.10 9.84 19.05
N LEU A 115 7.35 8.53 18.95
CA LEU A 115 8.05 7.93 17.80
C LEU A 115 7.23 8.04 16.51
N LEU A 116 5.90 7.94 16.58
CA LEU A 116 5.03 8.18 15.42
C LEU A 116 5.14 9.63 14.94
N GLY A 117 5.20 10.58 15.90
CA GLY A 117 5.37 12.00 15.58
C GLY A 117 6.69 12.33 14.88
N ILE A 118 7.77 11.65 15.26
CA ILE A 118 9.11 11.79 14.66
C ILE A 118 9.17 11.08 13.31
N ALA A 119 8.71 9.83 13.24
CA ALA A 119 8.76 9.02 12.03
C ALA A 119 7.84 9.54 10.92
N GLY A 120 6.72 10.19 11.28
CA GLY A 120 5.76 10.73 10.33
C GLY A 120 6.22 11.99 9.61
N ALA A 121 7.09 12.79 10.25
CA ALA A 121 7.53 14.08 9.71
C ALA A 121 8.24 13.96 8.34
N PRO A 122 9.24 13.06 8.13
CA PRO A 122 9.91 12.92 6.84
C PRO A 122 8.99 12.48 5.70
N PHE A 123 7.88 11.83 6.02
CA PHE A 123 6.93 11.31 5.04
C PHE A 123 5.75 12.25 4.75
N ASN A 124 5.69 13.41 5.40
CA ASN A 124 4.59 14.38 5.30
C ASN A 124 3.22 13.71 5.49
N ILE A 125 3.10 12.82 6.49
CA ILE A 125 1.84 12.08 6.70
C ILE A 125 0.71 12.99 7.14
N TRP A 126 1.01 14.05 7.88
CA TRP A 126 0.03 14.95 8.47
C TRP A 126 -0.78 15.72 7.44
N ASP A 127 -0.19 15.99 6.24
CA ASP A 127 -0.86 16.69 5.15
C ASP A 127 -1.55 15.73 4.16
N LYS A 128 -1.14 14.45 4.16
CA LYS A 128 -1.59 13.44 3.16
C LYS A 128 -2.48 12.36 3.74
N MET A 129 -2.56 12.29 5.05
CA MET A 129 -3.37 11.29 5.73
C MET A 129 -4.85 11.48 5.41
N LYS A 130 -5.51 10.37 5.08
CA LYS A 130 -6.95 10.37 4.85
C LYS A 130 -7.68 10.14 6.18
N PRO A 131 -8.75 10.90 6.45
CA PRO A 131 -9.63 10.57 7.55
C PRO A 131 -10.30 9.22 7.29
N GLY A 132 -10.67 8.54 8.36
CA GLY A 132 -11.33 7.25 8.27
C GLY A 132 -10.84 6.26 9.34
N ARG A 133 -11.23 5.01 9.20
CA ARG A 133 -10.95 3.96 10.17
C ARG A 133 -9.77 3.11 9.71
N TYR A 134 -8.78 2.96 10.58
CA TYR A 134 -7.56 2.19 10.34
C TYR A 134 -7.50 0.96 11.24
N GLU A 135 -7.11 -0.19 10.67
CA GLU A 135 -6.86 -1.42 11.42
C GLU A 135 -5.36 -1.57 11.66
N ILE A 136 -4.97 -1.50 12.94
CA ILE A 136 -3.58 -1.72 13.35
C ILE A 136 -3.47 -3.14 13.91
N LYS A 137 -2.60 -3.94 13.29
CA LYS A 137 -2.37 -5.34 13.68
C LYS A 137 -1.26 -5.44 14.72
N LYS A 138 -1.39 -6.40 15.63
CA LYS A 138 -0.34 -6.72 16.60
C LYS A 138 0.99 -6.96 15.88
N GLY A 139 2.05 -6.38 16.40
CA GLY A 139 3.40 -6.59 15.87
C GLY A 139 3.79 -5.63 14.75
N GLN A 140 2.93 -4.72 14.30
CA GLN A 140 3.32 -3.73 13.29
C GLN A 140 4.39 -2.78 13.82
N SER A 141 5.33 -2.44 12.93
CA SER A 141 6.36 -1.43 13.20
C SER A 141 5.82 -0.01 13.05
N ILE A 142 6.50 0.98 13.62
CA ILE A 142 6.18 2.40 13.40
C ILE A 142 6.18 2.74 11.91
N ILE A 143 7.14 2.22 11.15
CA ILE A 143 7.25 2.49 9.71
C ILE A 143 6.05 1.94 8.95
N ASP A 144 5.55 0.76 9.33
CA ASP A 144 4.37 0.18 8.67
C ASP A 144 3.11 1.00 8.96
N ILE A 145 2.97 1.50 10.19
CA ILE A 145 1.87 2.38 10.57
C ILE A 145 1.95 3.71 9.80
N VAL A 146 3.14 4.31 9.70
CA VAL A 146 3.36 5.53 8.92
C VAL A 146 3.02 5.32 7.45
N ARG A 147 3.45 4.21 6.85
CA ARG A 147 3.09 3.87 5.45
C ARG A 147 1.59 3.66 5.26
N MET A 148 0.94 2.98 6.21
CA MET A 148 -0.50 2.77 6.21
C MET A 148 -1.26 4.09 6.24
N LEU A 149 -0.91 5.01 7.14
CA LEU A 149 -1.50 6.33 7.26
C LEU A 149 -1.27 7.18 6.01
N LYS A 150 -0.02 7.19 5.50
CA LYS A 150 0.35 7.91 4.27
C LYS A 150 -0.44 7.45 3.05
N ASN A 151 -0.58 6.14 2.89
CA ASN A 151 -1.26 5.55 1.74
C ASN A 151 -2.79 5.57 1.90
N GLY A 152 -3.31 5.97 3.06
CA GLY A 152 -4.73 5.95 3.36
C GLY A 152 -5.33 4.54 3.27
N LYS A 153 -4.58 3.54 3.74
CA LYS A 153 -5.04 2.14 3.75
C LYS A 153 -6.03 1.95 4.88
N LEU A 154 -7.29 2.32 4.61
CA LEU A 154 -8.39 2.19 5.54
C LEU A 154 -8.71 0.71 5.83
N ALA A 155 -9.29 0.46 7.00
CA ALA A 155 -9.76 -0.87 7.37
C ALA A 155 -10.86 -1.33 6.43
N GLU A 156 -10.77 -2.60 6.00
CA GLU A 156 -11.79 -3.23 5.18
C GLU A 156 -12.71 -4.07 6.05
N VAL A 157 -14.01 -4.01 5.78
CA VAL A 157 -15.04 -4.83 6.40
C VAL A 157 -15.76 -5.64 5.33
N LYS A 158 -16.15 -6.86 5.69
CA LYS A 158 -16.90 -7.76 4.80
C LYS A 158 -18.36 -7.74 5.21
N LEU A 159 -19.21 -7.17 4.37
CA LEU A 159 -20.65 -7.24 4.53
C LEU A 159 -21.15 -8.52 3.86
N VAL A 160 -21.52 -9.51 4.65
CA VAL A 160 -22.08 -10.77 4.17
C VAL A 160 -23.59 -10.67 4.24
N ILE A 161 -24.26 -10.70 3.08
CA ILE A 161 -25.71 -10.67 2.95
C ILE A 161 -26.14 -12.05 2.46
N ASN A 162 -26.71 -12.85 3.37
CA ASN A 162 -27.24 -14.17 3.04
C ASN A 162 -28.76 -14.09 2.87
N ARG A 163 -29.49 -13.94 3.95
CA ARG A 163 -30.95 -13.87 3.98
C ARG A 163 -31.35 -12.66 4.82
N VAL A 164 -31.94 -11.66 4.16
CA VAL A 164 -32.46 -10.45 4.80
C VAL A 164 -33.87 -10.23 4.28
N ARG A 165 -34.85 -10.23 5.19
CA ARG A 165 -36.29 -10.16 4.84
C ARG A 165 -36.88 -8.78 5.06
N THR A 166 -36.35 -8.04 6.03
CA THR A 166 -36.92 -6.75 6.44
C THR A 166 -35.88 -5.64 6.44
N LYS A 167 -36.35 -4.39 6.28
CA LYS A 167 -35.50 -3.19 6.41
C LYS A 167 -34.83 -3.12 7.78
N ALA A 168 -35.55 -3.54 8.85
CA ALA A 168 -35.01 -3.57 10.19
C ALA A 168 -33.85 -4.55 10.37
N GLU A 169 -33.97 -5.75 9.78
CA GLU A 169 -32.85 -6.73 9.78
C GLU A 169 -31.64 -6.19 9.00
N PHE A 170 -31.88 -5.57 7.85
CA PHE A 170 -30.82 -4.97 7.06
C PHE A 170 -30.18 -3.80 7.77
N ALA A 171 -30.96 -2.91 8.39
CA ALA A 171 -30.44 -1.81 9.20
C ALA A 171 -29.58 -2.32 10.36
N LYS A 172 -30.02 -3.37 11.06
CA LYS A 172 -29.26 -4.02 12.13
C LYS A 172 -27.95 -4.63 11.62
N LEU A 173 -27.97 -5.28 10.44
CA LEU A 173 -26.77 -5.84 9.82
C LEU A 173 -25.74 -4.76 9.50
N ILE A 174 -26.18 -3.67 8.84
CA ILE A 174 -25.34 -2.52 8.50
C ILE A 174 -24.79 -1.85 9.77
N SER A 175 -25.65 -1.57 10.74
CA SER A 175 -25.30 -0.93 12.01
C SER A 175 -24.20 -1.69 12.74
N LYS A 176 -24.33 -3.01 12.84
CA LYS A 176 -23.31 -3.88 13.45
C LYS A 176 -21.98 -3.84 12.72
N GLN A 177 -22.01 -3.85 11.38
CA GLN A 177 -20.80 -3.97 10.56
C GLN A 177 -20.05 -2.65 10.43
N PHE A 178 -20.78 -1.53 10.32
CA PHE A 178 -20.21 -0.20 10.12
C PHE A 178 -20.21 0.67 11.39
N MET A 179 -20.68 0.12 12.53
CA MET A 179 -20.80 0.84 13.80
C MET A 179 -21.59 2.16 13.68
N THR A 180 -22.62 2.14 12.86
CA THR A 180 -23.54 3.26 12.65
C THR A 180 -24.81 3.01 13.46
N ASP A 181 -25.54 4.08 13.81
CA ASP A 181 -26.83 3.93 14.49
C ASP A 181 -27.86 3.28 13.56
N SER A 182 -28.50 2.22 14.04
CA SER A 182 -29.54 1.49 13.30
C SER A 182 -30.77 2.35 12.98
N ILE A 183 -31.07 3.35 13.80
CA ILE A 183 -32.18 4.29 13.58
C ILE A 183 -31.86 5.17 12.37
N MET A 184 -30.66 5.73 12.30
CA MET A 184 -30.21 6.52 11.16
C MET A 184 -30.21 5.71 9.85
N VAL A 185 -29.76 4.44 9.92
CA VAL A 185 -29.80 3.53 8.78
C VAL A 185 -31.26 3.28 8.34
N MET A 186 -32.16 3.03 9.30
CA MET A 186 -33.56 2.78 9.01
C MET A 186 -34.26 3.99 8.37
N GLU A 187 -33.97 5.18 8.89
CA GLU A 187 -34.47 6.45 8.32
C GLU A 187 -34.00 6.61 6.87
N TYR A 188 -32.70 6.39 6.59
CA TYR A 188 -32.15 6.43 5.23
C TYR A 188 -32.85 5.45 4.29
N LEU A 189 -33.09 4.21 4.74
CA LEU A 189 -33.75 3.16 3.93
C LEU A 189 -35.27 3.39 3.77
N SER A 190 -35.85 4.31 4.52
CA SER A 190 -37.27 4.65 4.46
C SER A 190 -37.56 5.90 3.62
N SER A 191 -36.50 6.57 3.11
CA SER A 191 -36.60 7.76 2.27
C SER A 191 -36.44 7.40 0.78
N ASN A 192 -37.43 7.70 -0.03
CA ASN A 192 -37.34 7.52 -1.49
C ASN A 192 -36.25 8.39 -2.12
N ASP A 193 -36.05 9.62 -1.61
CA ASP A 193 -35.01 10.53 -2.11
C ASP A 193 -33.62 9.92 -1.90
N SER A 194 -33.41 9.30 -0.73
CA SER A 194 -32.15 8.60 -0.43
C SER A 194 -31.93 7.40 -1.35
N LEU A 195 -32.98 6.68 -1.74
CA LEU A 195 -32.92 5.49 -2.58
C LEU A 195 -32.90 5.82 -4.08
N ALA A 196 -33.28 7.02 -4.49
CA ALA A 196 -33.18 7.48 -5.87
C ALA A 196 -31.77 7.38 -6.44
N VAL A 197 -30.74 7.51 -5.59
CA VAL A 197 -29.32 7.37 -5.95
C VAL A 197 -28.98 6.01 -6.57
N ILE A 198 -29.75 4.97 -6.23
CA ILE A 198 -29.57 3.61 -6.77
C ILE A 198 -30.67 3.23 -7.77
N GLY A 199 -31.47 4.19 -8.21
CA GLY A 199 -32.60 3.95 -9.12
C GLY A 199 -33.66 3.02 -8.52
N SER A 200 -33.95 3.17 -7.23
CA SER A 200 -34.95 2.37 -6.49
C SER A 200 -35.79 3.25 -5.60
N ASP A 201 -36.81 2.64 -5.02
CA ASP A 201 -37.68 3.22 -3.99
C ASP A 201 -37.74 2.30 -2.77
N THR A 202 -38.53 2.71 -1.78
CA THR A 202 -38.70 1.95 -0.53
C THR A 202 -39.39 0.60 -0.73
N THR A 203 -40.09 0.37 -1.83
CA THR A 203 -40.78 -0.89 -2.15
C THR A 203 -39.84 -1.87 -2.85
N LEU A 204 -39.04 -1.37 -3.80
CA LEU A 204 -38.16 -2.18 -4.65
C LEU A 204 -36.72 -2.29 -4.12
N LEU A 205 -36.40 -1.71 -2.97
CA LEU A 205 -35.05 -1.70 -2.39
C LEU A 205 -34.38 -3.08 -2.42
N PHE A 206 -35.08 -4.12 -1.96
CA PHE A 206 -34.51 -5.45 -1.84
C PHE A 206 -34.19 -6.11 -3.18
N THR A 207 -34.85 -5.69 -4.26
CA THR A 207 -34.53 -6.19 -5.62
C THR A 207 -33.14 -5.76 -6.08
N LYS A 208 -32.57 -4.73 -5.46
CA LYS A 208 -31.22 -4.21 -5.70
C LYS A 208 -30.16 -4.82 -4.78
N ILE A 209 -30.56 -5.72 -3.88
CA ILE A 209 -29.68 -6.35 -2.89
C ILE A 209 -29.57 -7.84 -3.20
N ILE A 210 -28.54 -8.24 -3.92
CA ILE A 210 -28.27 -9.65 -4.21
C ILE A 210 -27.50 -10.27 -3.03
N PRO A 211 -27.90 -11.44 -2.52
CA PRO A 211 -27.12 -12.16 -1.52
C PRO A 211 -25.71 -12.46 -2.01
N ASP A 212 -24.69 -11.91 -1.36
CA ASP A 212 -23.29 -12.07 -1.67
C ASP A 212 -22.42 -11.50 -0.52
N THR A 213 -21.10 -11.60 -0.66
CA THR A 213 -20.13 -10.97 0.23
C THR A 213 -19.54 -9.74 -0.43
N TYR A 214 -19.79 -8.58 0.18
CA TYR A 214 -19.33 -7.28 -0.31
C TYR A 214 -18.21 -6.74 0.58
N ASN A 215 -17.07 -6.37 -0.01
CA ASN A 215 -15.98 -5.74 0.72
C ASN A 215 -16.14 -4.22 0.68
N TYR A 216 -16.09 -3.58 1.84
CA TYR A 216 -16.18 -2.12 1.99
C TYR A 216 -15.05 -1.61 2.86
N PHE A 217 -14.78 -0.31 2.78
CA PHE A 217 -14.03 0.35 3.84
C PHE A 217 -14.94 0.57 5.05
N ALA A 218 -14.37 0.50 6.25
CA ALA A 218 -15.12 0.56 7.50
C ALA A 218 -15.85 1.90 7.76
N ASP A 219 -15.48 2.94 7.03
CA ASP A 219 -16.06 4.30 7.04
C ASP A 219 -16.99 4.57 5.86
N ALA A 220 -17.39 3.53 5.11
CA ALA A 220 -18.27 3.69 3.95
C ALA A 220 -19.59 4.33 4.34
N SER A 221 -20.00 5.37 3.61
CA SER A 221 -21.30 6.01 3.78
C SER A 221 -22.43 5.10 3.30
N MET A 222 -23.66 5.33 3.80
CA MET A 222 -24.86 4.59 3.34
C MET A 222 -25.04 4.66 1.82
N GLN A 223 -24.78 5.83 1.23
CA GLN A 223 -24.82 6.00 -0.22
C GLN A 223 -23.81 5.07 -0.92
N THR A 224 -22.55 5.01 -0.44
CA THR A 224 -21.53 4.14 -1.02
C THR A 224 -21.89 2.66 -0.87
N ILE A 225 -22.48 2.29 0.26
CA ILE A 225 -22.94 0.92 0.52
C ILE A 225 -24.00 0.54 -0.50
N LEU A 226 -25.06 1.34 -0.63
CA LEU A 226 -26.18 1.05 -1.53
C LEU A 226 -25.77 1.08 -3.00
N GLN A 227 -24.92 2.03 -3.42
CA GLN A 227 -24.40 2.08 -4.79
C GLN A 227 -23.63 0.81 -5.16
N LYS A 228 -22.81 0.28 -4.26
CA LYS A 228 -22.08 -0.96 -4.52
C LYS A 228 -22.99 -2.18 -4.57
N LEU A 229 -24.04 -2.23 -3.74
CA LEU A 229 -25.06 -3.28 -3.80
C LEU A 229 -25.82 -3.22 -5.11
N SER A 230 -26.26 -2.05 -5.55
CA SER A 230 -26.93 -1.84 -6.84
C SER A 230 -26.03 -2.24 -8.02
N THR A 231 -24.72 -1.88 -7.97
CA THR A 231 -23.75 -2.33 -8.97
C THR A 231 -23.62 -3.85 -8.99
N GLY A 232 -23.60 -4.49 -7.81
CA GLY A 232 -23.61 -5.94 -7.68
C GLY A 232 -24.84 -6.58 -8.32
N SER A 233 -26.04 -5.97 -8.11
CA SER A 233 -27.29 -6.39 -8.73
C SER A 233 -27.22 -6.26 -10.25
N ASN A 234 -26.77 -5.13 -10.78
CA ASN A 234 -26.65 -4.92 -12.22
C ASN A 234 -25.71 -5.97 -12.84
N ASN A 235 -24.54 -6.19 -12.24
CA ASN A 235 -23.59 -7.22 -12.69
C ASN A 235 -24.19 -8.64 -12.66
N PHE A 236 -25.03 -8.93 -11.67
CA PHE A 236 -25.74 -10.21 -11.59
C PHE A 236 -26.70 -10.39 -12.75
N TRP A 237 -27.48 -9.37 -13.08
CA TRP A 237 -28.46 -9.43 -14.16
C TRP A 237 -27.83 -9.48 -15.55
N GLU A 238 -26.71 -8.79 -15.77
CA GLU A 238 -25.98 -8.81 -17.05
C GLU A 238 -25.31 -10.16 -17.34
N LYS A 239 -24.89 -10.89 -16.28
CA LYS A 239 -24.24 -12.20 -16.45
C LYS A 239 -25.22 -13.28 -16.91
N ASN A 240 -24.70 -14.23 -17.69
CA ASN A 240 -25.40 -15.47 -18.09
C ASN A 240 -26.73 -15.20 -18.84
N ASN A 241 -26.81 -14.07 -19.54
CA ASN A 241 -28.00 -13.66 -20.31
C ASN A 241 -29.28 -13.58 -19.46
N ARG A 242 -29.17 -13.21 -18.17
CA ARG A 242 -30.34 -13.17 -17.28
C ARG A 242 -31.36 -12.11 -17.70
N LEU A 243 -30.89 -10.98 -18.21
CA LEU A 243 -31.78 -9.93 -18.76
C LEU A 243 -32.60 -10.47 -19.92
N GLN A 244 -31.97 -11.18 -20.86
CA GLN A 244 -32.67 -11.76 -22.02
C GLN A 244 -33.65 -12.86 -21.59
N LYS A 245 -33.28 -13.65 -20.59
CA LYS A 245 -34.17 -14.70 -20.03
C LYS A 245 -35.38 -14.08 -19.34
N ALA A 246 -35.22 -13.01 -18.59
CA ALA A 246 -36.32 -12.27 -17.97
C ALA A 246 -37.24 -11.68 -19.04
N ALA A 247 -36.68 -11.03 -20.07
CA ALA A 247 -37.42 -10.46 -21.18
C ALA A 247 -38.22 -11.53 -21.98
N ALA A 248 -37.67 -12.73 -22.17
CA ALA A 248 -38.36 -13.85 -22.80
C ALA A 248 -39.61 -14.29 -22.01
N LEU A 249 -39.61 -14.12 -20.68
CA LEU A 249 -40.75 -14.34 -19.80
C LEU A 249 -41.70 -13.10 -19.73
N LYS A 250 -41.39 -12.01 -20.45
CA LYS A 250 -42.08 -10.72 -20.37
C LYS A 250 -42.06 -10.11 -18.95
N MET A 251 -41.01 -10.39 -18.20
CA MET A 251 -40.83 -9.91 -16.82
C MET A 251 -39.65 -8.97 -16.74
N THR A 252 -39.76 -7.98 -15.82
CA THR A 252 -38.61 -7.17 -15.45
C THR A 252 -37.68 -7.93 -14.48
N PRO A 253 -36.40 -7.55 -14.34
CA PRO A 253 -35.51 -8.11 -13.32
C PRO A 253 -36.08 -8.08 -11.90
N GLU A 254 -36.75 -7.00 -11.53
CA GLU A 254 -37.39 -6.85 -10.22
C GLU A 254 -38.53 -7.85 -10.04
N GLN A 255 -39.36 -8.06 -11.08
CA GLN A 255 -40.43 -9.05 -11.01
C GLN A 255 -39.90 -10.46 -10.88
N VAL A 256 -38.83 -10.81 -11.63
CA VAL A 256 -38.19 -12.11 -11.50
C VAL A 256 -37.59 -12.29 -10.11
N TYR A 257 -36.97 -11.24 -9.53
CA TYR A 257 -36.43 -11.29 -8.18
C TYR A 257 -37.53 -11.53 -7.13
N ILE A 258 -38.66 -10.80 -7.24
CA ILE A 258 -39.82 -10.97 -6.35
C ILE A 258 -40.36 -12.39 -6.46
N LEU A 259 -40.56 -12.91 -7.69
CA LEU A 259 -41.01 -14.28 -7.87
C LEU A 259 -40.03 -15.30 -7.28
N ALA A 260 -38.74 -15.13 -7.50
CA ALA A 260 -37.71 -16.00 -6.91
C ALA A 260 -37.76 -15.98 -5.38
N SER A 261 -38.03 -14.83 -4.76
CA SER A 261 -38.17 -14.75 -3.29
C SER A 261 -39.40 -15.47 -2.78
N ILE A 262 -40.51 -15.45 -3.52
CA ILE A 262 -41.71 -16.23 -3.18
C ILE A 262 -41.41 -17.73 -3.25
N VAL A 263 -40.83 -18.17 -4.36
CA VAL A 263 -40.45 -19.59 -4.56
C VAL A 263 -39.49 -20.09 -3.49
N GLU A 264 -38.54 -19.26 -3.08
CA GLU A 264 -37.57 -19.61 -2.02
C GLU A 264 -38.22 -19.78 -0.64
N GLU A 265 -39.30 -19.03 -0.36
CA GLU A 265 -40.04 -19.16 0.91
C GLU A 265 -41.04 -20.31 0.92
N GLU A 266 -41.52 -20.75 -0.26
CA GLU A 266 -42.48 -21.87 -0.39
C GLU A 266 -41.85 -23.24 -0.15
N THR A 267 -40.57 -23.42 -0.50
CA THR A 267 -39.91 -24.70 -0.37
C THR A 267 -38.41 -24.59 -0.14
N ASN A 268 -37.90 -25.51 0.72
CA ASN A 268 -36.46 -25.71 0.89
C ASN A 268 -35.89 -26.78 -0.06
N TYR A 269 -36.75 -27.46 -0.88
CA TYR A 269 -36.30 -28.52 -1.79
C TYR A 269 -36.12 -27.96 -3.19
N ASP A 270 -34.90 -27.98 -3.71
CA ASP A 270 -34.59 -27.43 -5.05
C ASP A 270 -35.38 -28.07 -6.19
N ALA A 271 -35.70 -29.38 -6.09
CA ALA A 271 -36.50 -30.07 -7.07
C ALA A 271 -37.93 -29.51 -7.22
N ASP A 272 -38.51 -29.00 -6.15
CA ASP A 272 -39.86 -28.45 -6.16
C ASP A 272 -39.91 -26.98 -6.57
N LYS A 273 -38.83 -26.26 -6.46
CA LYS A 273 -38.75 -24.85 -6.85
C LYS A 273 -39.17 -24.63 -8.30
N TYR A 274 -38.77 -25.52 -9.22
CA TYR A 274 -39.14 -25.44 -10.64
C TYR A 274 -40.65 -25.63 -10.86
N LYS A 275 -41.29 -26.56 -10.12
CA LYS A 275 -42.75 -26.77 -10.22
C LYS A 275 -43.51 -25.59 -9.67
N ILE A 276 -43.07 -25.07 -8.49
CA ILE A 276 -43.71 -23.88 -7.90
C ILE A 276 -43.57 -22.68 -8.82
N ALA A 277 -42.37 -22.43 -9.34
CA ALA A 277 -42.15 -21.33 -10.29
C ALA A 277 -43.07 -21.43 -11.53
N SER A 278 -43.30 -22.64 -12.07
CA SER A 278 -44.14 -22.87 -13.24
C SER A 278 -45.66 -22.57 -13.01
N VAL A 279 -46.07 -22.49 -11.74
CA VAL A 279 -47.45 -22.08 -11.38
C VAL A 279 -47.65 -20.56 -11.50
N TYR A 280 -46.58 -19.80 -11.31
CA TYR A 280 -46.61 -18.33 -11.31
C TYR A 280 -46.26 -17.70 -12.66
N ILE A 281 -45.67 -18.46 -13.60
CA ILE A 281 -45.27 -18.01 -14.92
C ILE A 281 -46.32 -18.43 -15.93
#